data_f068d21f577033cb2f4360ed74fb83a8
#
_entry.id   f068d21f577033cb2f4360ed74fb83a8
#
_cell.length_a   1.000
_cell.length_b   1.000
_cell.length_c   1.000
_cell.angle_alpha   90.00
_cell.angle_beta   90.00
_cell.angle_gamma   90.00
#
_symmetry.space_group_name_H-M   'P 1'
#
loop_
_entity.id
_entity.type
_entity.pdbx_description
1 polymer ?
#
loop_
_entity_poly.entity_id
_entity_poly.type
_entity_poly.pdbx_seq_one_letter_code
_entity_poly.pdbx_strand_id
1 'polypeptide(L)'
;VIGHEPVGVIEELGEGVTGYKIGDRVLVGAITPCGQCRACLSGQWAQCGHGEGVEAVGGWRFGNTINGAQAEYLLVPNAQANLAKIPNELSDEQVVLLADIASTGFSGAESANIRIGDTVVVFAQGPIGLCATAGAKLMGASFIIGVESDPVRMEMAKRIGADVVIDPKQAHVVEEVKRLTDGGADVAIEALGIQETFENCLRCLRPGGTLSSLGVYSGKLQVPYDAFAAGIGDYKIVTTLCPGGKERMRRLMAIVQSKRFDPTPLLTHKFSLDQIVEAYDLFGSRRDGVLKVAIRP
;
A
#
# COMPACT_ATOMS: atom_id res chain seq x y z
N VAL A 1 0.64 -8.45 -20.91
CA VAL A 1 -0.27 -8.83 -19.81
C VAL A 1 0.03 -7.92 -18.62
N ILE A 2 -1.01 -7.38 -17.98
CA ILE A 2 -0.91 -6.48 -16.83
C ILE A 2 -1.22 -7.25 -15.51
N GLY A 3 -1.21 -6.51 -14.37
CA GLY A 3 -1.44 -7.08 -13.03
C GLY A 3 -0.14 -7.44 -12.30
N HIS A 4 -0.12 -7.16 -11.00
CA HIS A 4 1.10 -7.36 -10.18
C HIS A 4 0.82 -7.86 -8.75
N GLU A 5 -0.37 -8.36 -8.47
CA GLU A 5 -0.76 -8.87 -7.15
C GLU A 5 -1.11 -10.36 -7.20
N PRO A 6 -0.12 -11.26 -7.45
CA PRO A 6 -0.41 -12.67 -7.65
C PRO A 6 -0.39 -13.51 -6.36
N VAL A 7 -1.36 -14.41 -6.31
CA VAL A 7 -1.33 -15.65 -5.50
C VAL A 7 -1.42 -16.81 -6.49
N GLY A 8 -0.65 -17.86 -6.27
CA GLY A 8 -0.69 -19.00 -7.17
C GLY A 8 -0.13 -20.27 -6.55
N VAL A 9 -0.13 -21.30 -7.38
CA VAL A 9 0.45 -22.62 -7.09
C VAL A 9 1.65 -22.83 -8.02
N ILE A 10 2.74 -23.33 -7.49
CA ILE A 10 3.92 -23.64 -8.30
C ILE A 10 3.61 -24.79 -9.24
N GLU A 11 3.68 -24.53 -10.53
CA GLU A 11 3.49 -25.52 -11.59
C GLU A 11 4.82 -26.07 -12.09
N GLU A 12 5.83 -25.22 -12.21
CA GLU A 12 7.17 -25.57 -12.69
C GLU A 12 8.23 -24.83 -11.89
N LEU A 13 9.39 -25.45 -11.73
CA LEU A 13 10.56 -24.87 -11.05
C LEU A 13 11.71 -24.72 -12.06
N GLY A 14 12.24 -23.50 -12.16
CA GLY A 14 13.44 -23.25 -12.93
C GLY A 14 14.69 -23.86 -12.30
N GLU A 15 15.76 -23.95 -13.10
CA GLU A 15 17.05 -24.44 -12.65
C GLU A 15 17.58 -23.65 -11.43
N GLY A 16 18.11 -24.36 -10.44
CA GLY A 16 18.68 -23.76 -9.22
C GLY A 16 17.68 -23.28 -8.18
N VAL A 17 16.36 -23.38 -8.44
CA VAL A 17 15.35 -23.05 -7.43
C VAL A 17 15.30 -24.16 -6.36
N THR A 18 15.52 -23.80 -5.11
CA THR A 18 15.58 -24.73 -3.97
C THR A 18 14.57 -24.36 -2.89
N GLY A 19 14.18 -25.35 -2.07
CA GLY A 19 13.27 -25.12 -0.93
C GLY A 19 11.79 -25.01 -1.32
N TYR A 20 11.44 -25.23 -2.58
CA TYR A 20 10.06 -25.26 -3.11
C TYR A 20 9.81 -26.59 -3.81
N LYS A 21 8.54 -26.92 -3.98
CA LYS A 21 8.06 -28.06 -4.76
C LYS A 21 6.84 -27.66 -5.59
N ILE A 22 6.58 -28.40 -6.66
CA ILE A 22 5.34 -28.31 -7.42
C ILE A 22 4.16 -28.54 -6.47
N GLY A 23 3.12 -27.72 -6.58
CA GLY A 23 1.97 -27.72 -5.69
C GLY A 23 2.10 -26.81 -4.45
N ASP A 24 3.25 -26.22 -4.16
CA ASP A 24 3.35 -25.22 -3.09
C ASP A 24 2.52 -23.95 -3.45
N ARG A 25 1.65 -23.54 -2.52
CA ARG A 25 0.94 -22.25 -2.63
C ARG A 25 1.86 -21.11 -2.25
N VAL A 26 1.89 -20.06 -3.05
CA VAL A 26 2.80 -18.94 -2.87
C VAL A 26 2.13 -17.58 -3.08
N LEU A 27 2.54 -16.63 -2.27
CA LEU A 27 2.26 -15.20 -2.44
C LEU A 27 3.51 -14.54 -3.02
N VAL A 28 3.31 -13.66 -4.01
CA VAL A 28 4.39 -12.87 -4.61
C VAL A 28 4.03 -11.39 -4.49
N GLY A 29 4.97 -10.59 -3.99
CA GLY A 29 4.76 -9.13 -3.89
C GLY A 29 4.79 -8.44 -5.25
N ALA A 30 4.12 -7.30 -5.35
CA ALA A 30 4.14 -6.45 -6.55
C ALA A 30 5.56 -6.03 -6.95
N ILE A 31 6.41 -5.84 -5.96
CA ILE A 31 7.84 -5.58 -6.16
C ILE A 31 8.60 -6.89 -6.05
N THR A 32 9.30 -7.24 -7.13
CA THR A 32 10.06 -8.49 -7.30
C THR A 32 11.56 -8.21 -7.44
N PRO A 33 12.25 -7.97 -6.33
CA PRO A 33 13.68 -7.66 -6.34
C PRO A 33 14.54 -8.87 -6.75
N CYS A 34 15.75 -8.61 -7.24
CA CYS A 34 16.72 -9.69 -7.48
C CYS A 34 17.35 -10.23 -6.17
N GLY A 35 17.31 -9.46 -5.11
CA GLY A 35 17.84 -9.82 -3.78
C GLY A 35 19.35 -9.65 -3.63
N GLN A 36 20.11 -9.26 -4.68
CA GLN A 36 21.58 -9.27 -4.65
C GLN A 36 22.26 -7.99 -5.13
N CYS A 37 21.55 -7.09 -5.84
CA CYS A 37 22.12 -5.81 -6.26
C CYS A 37 22.26 -4.83 -5.08
N ARG A 38 23.03 -3.77 -5.28
CA ARG A 38 23.26 -2.74 -4.25
C ARG A 38 21.97 -2.19 -3.65
N ALA A 39 20.98 -1.88 -4.48
CA ALA A 39 19.68 -1.35 -4.00
C ALA A 39 18.97 -2.38 -3.11
N CYS A 40 18.93 -3.66 -3.51
CA CYS A 40 18.31 -4.71 -2.71
C CYS A 40 19.04 -4.93 -1.37
N LEU A 41 20.36 -4.96 -1.37
CA LEU A 41 21.18 -5.16 -0.16
C LEU A 41 21.07 -3.99 0.81
N SER A 42 20.75 -2.78 0.32
CA SER A 42 20.47 -1.59 1.16
C SER A 42 18.99 -1.43 1.54
N GLY A 43 18.14 -2.43 1.25
CA GLY A 43 16.72 -2.39 1.60
C GLY A 43 15.82 -1.58 0.65
N GLN A 44 16.37 -1.10 -0.47
CA GLN A 44 15.63 -0.32 -1.48
C GLN A 44 15.11 -1.24 -2.60
N TRP A 45 14.33 -2.24 -2.24
CA TRP A 45 13.91 -3.31 -3.17
C TRP A 45 13.13 -2.80 -4.38
N ALA A 46 12.33 -1.76 -4.22
CA ALA A 46 11.61 -1.14 -5.32
C ALA A 46 12.56 -0.56 -6.39
N GLN A 47 13.76 -0.15 -6.00
CA GLN A 47 14.81 0.39 -6.86
C GLN A 47 15.82 -0.68 -7.33
N CYS A 48 15.40 -1.93 -7.38
CA CYS A 48 16.23 -3.06 -7.82
C CYS A 48 16.94 -2.76 -9.15
N GLY A 49 18.27 -2.97 -9.20
CA GLY A 49 19.08 -2.72 -10.41
C GLY A 49 19.48 -1.27 -10.63
N HIS A 50 19.07 -0.33 -9.76
CA HIS A 50 19.50 1.06 -9.88
C HIS A 50 21.02 1.19 -9.80
N GLY A 51 21.60 1.89 -10.78
CA GLY A 51 23.05 1.99 -10.95
C GLY A 51 23.72 0.79 -11.66
N GLU A 52 22.94 -0.24 -12.01
CA GLU A 52 23.38 -1.43 -12.75
C GLU A 52 22.61 -1.57 -14.07
N GLY A 53 22.36 -0.46 -14.76
CA GLY A 53 21.62 -0.41 -16.04
C GLY A 53 20.12 -0.20 -15.92
N VAL A 54 19.58 -0.03 -14.71
CA VAL A 54 18.20 0.34 -14.45
C VAL A 54 18.15 1.68 -13.74
N GLU A 55 17.38 2.64 -14.26
CA GLU A 55 17.37 4.00 -13.72
C GLU A 55 16.48 4.14 -12.47
N ALA A 56 15.24 3.63 -12.51
CA ALA A 56 14.29 3.73 -11.41
C ALA A 56 13.29 2.58 -11.41
N VAL A 57 12.70 2.30 -10.24
CA VAL A 57 11.61 1.35 -10.02
C VAL A 57 11.80 -0.03 -10.65
N GLY A 58 13.03 -0.47 -10.79
CA GLY A 58 13.36 -1.75 -11.45
C GLY A 58 12.86 -3.00 -10.72
N GLY A 59 12.39 -2.87 -9.48
CA GLY A 59 11.71 -3.93 -8.76
C GLY A 59 10.25 -4.12 -9.21
N TRP A 60 9.62 -3.14 -9.81
CA TRP A 60 8.27 -3.26 -10.36
C TRP A 60 8.32 -3.86 -11.77
N ARG A 61 8.25 -5.18 -11.84
CA ARG A 61 8.42 -5.95 -13.08
C ARG A 61 7.11 -6.40 -13.69
N PHE A 62 6.24 -7.02 -12.90
CA PHE A 62 4.96 -7.57 -13.39
C PHE A 62 4.04 -6.50 -13.95
N GLY A 63 3.57 -6.72 -15.19
CA GLY A 63 2.71 -5.78 -15.89
C GLY A 63 3.39 -4.48 -16.29
N ASN A 64 4.72 -4.38 -16.12
CA ASN A 64 5.55 -3.25 -16.52
C ASN A 64 6.64 -3.72 -17.49
N THR A 65 7.72 -4.32 -17.01
CA THR A 65 8.84 -4.77 -17.86
C THR A 65 8.73 -6.22 -18.33
N ILE A 66 7.92 -7.02 -17.64
CA ILE A 66 7.56 -8.39 -18.01
C ILE A 66 6.05 -8.60 -17.92
N ASN A 67 5.55 -9.70 -18.47
CA ASN A 67 4.13 -10.05 -18.36
C ASN A 67 3.67 -10.12 -16.91
N GLY A 68 2.47 -9.63 -16.67
CA GLY A 68 1.86 -9.53 -15.35
C GLY A 68 0.95 -10.71 -14.99
N ALA A 69 0.26 -10.56 -13.87
CA ALA A 69 -0.44 -11.61 -13.14
C ALA A 69 -1.90 -11.84 -13.59
N GLN A 70 -2.45 -11.03 -14.51
CA GLN A 70 -3.80 -11.26 -15.03
C GLN A 70 -3.75 -12.29 -16.16
N ALA A 71 -3.37 -13.52 -15.81
CA ALA A 71 -3.17 -14.66 -16.69
C ALA A 71 -3.26 -15.97 -15.90
N GLU A 72 -3.48 -17.08 -16.60
CA GLU A 72 -3.48 -18.42 -16.00
C GLU A 72 -2.11 -18.81 -15.43
N TYR A 73 -1.04 -18.35 -16.06
CA TYR A 73 0.35 -18.63 -15.68
C TYR A 73 1.19 -17.36 -15.57
N LEU A 74 2.07 -17.33 -14.59
CA LEU A 74 2.98 -16.22 -14.34
C LEU A 74 4.41 -16.73 -14.15
N LEU A 75 5.36 -16.17 -14.90
CA LEU A 75 6.78 -16.40 -14.64
C LEU A 75 7.28 -15.49 -13.53
N VAL A 76 7.75 -16.04 -12.42
CA VAL A 76 8.33 -15.30 -11.31
C VAL A 76 9.86 -15.37 -11.34
N PRO A 77 10.54 -14.30 -11.76
CA PRO A 77 12.00 -14.27 -11.74
C PRO A 77 12.54 -14.19 -10.31
N ASN A 78 13.79 -14.68 -10.11
CA ASN A 78 14.46 -14.66 -8.81
C ASN A 78 13.59 -15.27 -7.70
N ALA A 79 13.06 -16.47 -7.94
CA ALA A 79 12.11 -17.17 -7.07
C ALA A 79 12.54 -17.21 -5.59
N GLN A 80 13.84 -17.38 -5.31
CA GLN A 80 14.38 -17.40 -3.95
C GLN A 80 14.18 -16.10 -3.18
N ALA A 81 14.18 -14.96 -3.87
CA ALA A 81 13.95 -13.65 -3.28
C ALA A 81 12.45 -13.27 -3.19
N ASN A 82 11.59 -13.93 -3.97
CA ASN A 82 10.23 -13.42 -4.22
C ASN A 82 9.08 -14.36 -3.80
N LEU A 83 9.27 -15.67 -3.79
CA LEU A 83 8.21 -16.60 -3.42
C LEU A 83 8.08 -16.71 -1.89
N ALA A 84 6.93 -16.35 -1.34
CA ALA A 84 6.60 -16.60 0.06
C ALA A 84 5.54 -17.72 0.12
N LYS A 85 5.87 -18.84 0.77
CA LYS A 85 4.93 -19.94 0.97
C LYS A 85 3.76 -19.45 1.83
N ILE A 86 2.55 -19.76 1.39
CA ILE A 86 1.33 -19.44 2.13
C ILE A 86 1.08 -20.54 3.17
N PRO A 87 0.96 -20.19 4.45
CA PRO A 87 0.55 -21.14 5.49
C PRO A 87 -0.81 -21.78 5.15
N ASN A 88 -0.96 -23.08 5.46
CA ASN A 88 -2.15 -23.84 5.09
C ASN A 88 -3.46 -23.28 5.67
N GLU A 89 -3.39 -22.63 6.82
CA GLU A 89 -4.52 -22.01 7.52
C GLU A 89 -4.99 -20.68 6.90
N LEU A 90 -4.22 -20.10 5.98
CA LEU A 90 -4.61 -18.87 5.30
C LEU A 90 -5.21 -19.18 3.92
N SER A 91 -6.33 -18.52 3.61
CA SER A 91 -6.93 -18.57 2.28
C SER A 91 -6.23 -17.61 1.30
N ASP A 92 -6.47 -17.79 0.00
CA ASP A 92 -5.94 -16.90 -1.04
C ASP A 92 -6.49 -15.48 -0.89
N GLU A 93 -7.76 -15.35 -0.51
CA GLU A 93 -8.41 -14.06 -0.24
C GLU A 93 -7.79 -13.30 0.93
N GLN A 94 -7.31 -14.01 1.94
CA GLN A 94 -6.63 -13.39 3.08
C GLN A 94 -5.23 -12.88 2.75
N VAL A 95 -4.63 -13.37 1.68
CA VAL A 95 -3.22 -13.03 1.39
C VAL A 95 -3.04 -12.21 0.12
N VAL A 96 -3.94 -12.30 -0.88
CA VAL A 96 -3.75 -11.62 -2.17
C VAL A 96 -3.55 -10.11 -2.03
N LEU A 97 -4.28 -9.47 -1.11
CA LEU A 97 -4.18 -8.03 -0.88
C LEU A 97 -2.88 -7.60 -0.18
N LEU A 98 -2.09 -8.57 0.31
CA LEU A 98 -0.79 -8.30 0.93
C LEU A 98 0.28 -8.02 -0.12
N ALA A 99 0.07 -8.46 -1.36
CA ALA A 99 1.04 -8.34 -2.45
C ALA A 99 1.42 -6.89 -2.75
N ASP A 100 0.44 -5.97 -2.72
CA ASP A 100 0.64 -4.55 -2.96
C ASP A 100 -0.04 -3.67 -1.92
N ILE A 101 -1.39 -3.60 -1.91
CA ILE A 101 -2.08 -2.54 -1.16
C ILE A 101 -1.78 -2.54 0.34
N ALA A 102 -1.70 -3.72 0.97
CA ALA A 102 -1.33 -3.79 2.38
C ALA A 102 0.16 -3.50 2.58
N SER A 103 1.03 -4.01 1.70
CA SER A 103 2.46 -3.70 1.76
C SER A 103 2.72 -2.19 1.61
N THR A 104 2.07 -1.55 0.64
CA THR A 104 2.17 -0.10 0.40
C THR A 104 1.59 0.70 1.55
N GLY A 105 0.36 0.40 1.99
CA GLY A 105 -0.28 1.13 3.08
C GLY A 105 0.49 1.04 4.39
N PHE A 106 0.93 -0.15 4.77
CA PHE A 106 1.75 -0.32 5.98
C PHE A 106 3.09 0.38 5.87
N SER A 107 3.72 0.38 4.68
CA SER A 107 4.98 1.09 4.49
C SER A 107 4.84 2.59 4.67
N GLY A 108 3.66 3.17 4.39
CA GLY A 108 3.38 4.57 4.70
C GLY A 108 3.45 4.88 6.19
N ALA A 109 2.91 3.99 7.02
CA ALA A 109 3.00 4.11 8.47
C ALA A 109 4.44 3.87 8.98
N GLU A 110 5.10 2.83 8.44
CA GLU A 110 6.50 2.48 8.81
C GLU A 110 7.48 3.59 8.44
N SER A 111 7.42 4.14 7.22
CA SER A 111 8.32 5.20 6.75
C SER A 111 8.09 6.53 7.45
N ALA A 112 6.86 6.81 7.91
CA ALA A 112 6.56 7.94 8.77
C ALA A 112 7.17 7.79 10.16
N ASN A 113 7.64 6.60 10.53
CA ASN A 113 8.17 6.28 11.85
C ASN A 113 7.18 6.61 12.98
N ILE A 114 5.92 6.18 12.81
CA ILE A 114 4.85 6.37 13.80
C ILE A 114 5.29 5.79 15.14
N ARG A 115 5.07 6.55 16.21
CA ARG A 115 5.39 6.16 17.58
C ARG A 115 4.11 5.90 18.37
N ILE A 116 4.24 5.14 19.45
CA ILE A 116 3.14 4.95 20.41
C ILE A 116 2.70 6.33 20.93
N GLY A 117 1.41 6.62 20.78
CA GLY A 117 0.82 7.88 21.23
C GLY A 117 0.69 8.95 20.14
N ASP A 118 1.27 8.76 18.95
CA ASP A 118 1.15 9.73 17.86
C ASP A 118 -0.29 9.89 17.37
N THR A 119 -0.60 11.08 16.89
CA THR A 119 -1.80 11.40 16.14
C THR A 119 -1.51 11.32 14.64
N VAL A 120 -2.35 10.60 13.90
CA VAL A 120 -2.17 10.34 12.47
C VAL A 120 -3.38 10.79 11.68
N VAL A 121 -3.17 11.52 10.59
CA VAL A 121 -4.21 11.80 9.59
C VAL A 121 -3.87 11.07 8.28
N VAL A 122 -4.85 10.36 7.69
CA VAL A 122 -4.69 9.62 6.44
C VAL A 122 -5.64 10.18 5.39
N PHE A 123 -5.09 10.76 4.33
CA PHE A 123 -5.83 11.35 3.22
C PHE A 123 -6.15 10.30 2.15
N ALA A 124 -7.42 10.19 1.81
CA ALA A 124 -8.08 9.17 1.03
C ALA A 124 -8.11 7.78 1.72
N GLN A 125 -9.32 7.20 1.76
CA GLN A 125 -9.56 5.88 2.33
C GLN A 125 -9.92 4.86 1.22
N GLY A 126 -9.19 4.95 0.10
CA GLY A 126 -9.12 3.85 -0.86
C GLY A 126 -8.36 2.65 -0.28
N PRO A 127 -8.20 1.54 -1.01
CA PRO A 127 -7.56 0.33 -0.49
C PRO A 127 -6.19 0.58 0.18
N ILE A 128 -5.33 1.43 -0.40
CA ILE A 128 -4.02 1.79 0.18
C ILE A 128 -4.19 2.60 1.46
N GLY A 129 -5.07 3.62 1.47
CA GLY A 129 -5.32 4.45 2.64
C GLY A 129 -5.93 3.67 3.81
N LEU A 130 -6.85 2.74 3.53
CA LEU A 130 -7.39 1.82 4.54
C LEU A 130 -6.29 0.95 5.16
N CYS A 131 -5.37 0.43 4.34
CA CYS A 131 -4.21 -0.30 4.86
C CYS A 131 -3.22 0.62 5.62
N ALA A 132 -3.05 1.88 5.21
CA ALA A 132 -2.25 2.85 5.96
C ALA A 132 -2.88 3.16 7.34
N THR A 133 -4.20 3.30 7.41
CA THR A 133 -4.97 3.43 8.65
C THR A 133 -4.76 2.21 9.57
N ALA A 134 -4.85 0.99 9.03
CA ALA A 134 -4.53 -0.24 9.78
C ALA A 134 -3.08 -0.27 10.26
N GLY A 135 -2.14 0.14 9.40
CA GLY A 135 -0.72 0.25 9.73
C GLY A 135 -0.46 1.22 10.87
N ALA A 136 -1.06 2.40 10.83
CA ALA A 136 -0.96 3.40 11.89
C ALA A 136 -1.45 2.85 13.24
N LYS A 137 -2.58 2.15 13.24
CA LYS A 137 -3.13 1.49 14.43
C LYS A 137 -2.18 0.41 14.96
N LEU A 138 -1.63 -0.44 14.09
CA LEU A 138 -0.68 -1.50 14.47
C LEU A 138 0.61 -0.93 15.06
N MET A 139 1.04 0.25 14.62
CA MET A 139 2.24 0.93 15.13
C MET A 139 1.99 1.71 16.43
N GLY A 140 0.73 1.80 16.90
CA GLY A 140 0.41 2.39 18.19
C GLY A 140 0.01 3.86 18.16
N ALA A 141 -0.46 4.36 17.01
CA ALA A 141 -1.12 5.66 16.98
C ALA A 141 -2.27 5.71 17.99
N SER A 142 -2.36 6.78 18.76
CA SER A 142 -3.39 6.96 19.79
C SER A 142 -4.67 7.59 19.25
N PHE A 143 -4.58 8.30 18.13
CA PHE A 143 -5.71 8.93 17.47
C PHE A 143 -5.50 8.95 15.95
N ILE A 144 -6.45 8.38 15.21
CA ILE A 144 -6.35 8.23 13.75
C ILE A 144 -7.55 8.92 13.09
N ILE A 145 -7.25 9.87 12.21
CA ILE A 145 -8.24 10.63 11.43
C ILE A 145 -8.16 10.15 9.98
N GLY A 146 -9.25 9.61 9.45
CA GLY A 146 -9.42 9.37 8.02
C GLY A 146 -10.01 10.58 7.32
N VAL A 147 -9.59 10.84 6.06
CA VAL A 147 -10.22 11.84 5.19
C VAL A 147 -10.78 11.14 3.98
N GLU A 148 -12.11 11.16 3.79
CA GLU A 148 -12.79 10.45 2.71
C GLU A 148 -14.21 11.01 2.52
N SER A 149 -14.72 10.97 1.28
CA SER A 149 -16.09 11.43 0.96
C SER A 149 -17.04 10.32 0.49
N ASP A 150 -16.53 9.14 0.19
CA ASP A 150 -17.35 7.99 -0.16
C ASP A 150 -17.90 7.31 1.10
N PRO A 151 -19.23 7.17 1.26
CA PRO A 151 -19.80 6.64 2.51
C PRO A 151 -19.36 5.20 2.84
N VAL A 152 -19.17 4.34 1.83
CA VAL A 152 -18.72 2.96 2.03
C VAL A 152 -17.29 2.94 2.56
N ARG A 153 -16.42 3.77 2.00
CA ARG A 153 -15.02 3.89 2.43
C ARG A 153 -14.92 4.56 3.81
N MET A 154 -15.75 5.54 4.11
CA MET A 154 -15.82 6.17 5.43
C MET A 154 -16.17 5.16 6.52
N GLU A 155 -17.17 4.32 6.27
CA GLU A 155 -17.55 3.26 7.21
C GLU A 155 -16.45 2.20 7.34
N MET A 156 -15.84 1.80 6.24
CA MET A 156 -14.72 0.88 6.26
C MET A 156 -13.50 1.44 7.02
N ALA A 157 -13.21 2.74 6.87
CA ALA A 157 -12.13 3.40 7.61
C ALA A 157 -12.30 3.30 9.14
N LYS A 158 -13.53 3.54 9.63
CA LYS A 158 -13.86 3.35 11.05
C LYS A 158 -13.68 1.91 11.50
N ARG A 159 -14.19 0.96 10.71
CA ARG A 159 -14.04 -0.47 10.98
C ARG A 159 -12.59 -0.91 11.04
N ILE A 160 -11.73 -0.37 10.18
CA ILE A 160 -10.30 -0.68 10.12
C ILE A 160 -9.53 -0.07 11.28
N GLY A 161 -9.95 1.12 11.74
CA GLY A 161 -9.32 1.73 12.91
C GLY A 161 -9.22 3.23 12.95
N ALA A 162 -9.86 3.96 12.04
CA ALA A 162 -9.98 5.40 12.17
C ALA A 162 -10.96 5.75 13.31
N ASP A 163 -10.54 6.63 14.21
CA ASP A 163 -11.36 7.12 15.32
C ASP A 163 -12.38 8.14 14.83
N VAL A 164 -11.99 8.97 13.85
CA VAL A 164 -12.82 9.96 13.19
C VAL A 164 -12.61 9.90 11.68
N VAL A 165 -13.67 10.13 10.90
CA VAL A 165 -13.55 10.31 9.44
C VAL A 165 -14.15 11.65 9.08
N ILE A 166 -13.36 12.50 8.43
CA ILE A 166 -13.75 13.83 7.96
C ILE A 166 -14.15 13.75 6.49
N ASP A 167 -15.36 14.23 6.16
CA ASP A 167 -15.79 14.40 4.77
C ASP A 167 -15.32 15.75 4.24
N PRO A 168 -14.39 15.80 3.27
CA PRO A 168 -13.88 17.06 2.70
C PRO A 168 -14.94 17.87 1.95
N LYS A 169 -16.10 17.29 1.63
CA LYS A 169 -17.23 18.01 1.04
C LYS A 169 -18.06 18.78 2.06
N GLN A 170 -17.93 18.44 3.35
CA GLN A 170 -18.75 18.99 4.42
C GLN A 170 -17.95 19.82 5.42
N ALA A 171 -16.62 19.70 5.44
CA ALA A 171 -15.76 20.38 6.39
C ALA A 171 -14.45 20.87 5.76
N HIS A 172 -13.90 21.94 6.32
CA HIS A 172 -12.54 22.38 6.04
C HIS A 172 -11.54 21.45 6.75
N VAL A 173 -11.02 20.46 6.03
CA VAL A 173 -10.23 19.35 6.58
C VAL A 173 -9.09 19.84 7.46
N VAL A 174 -8.30 20.83 7.01
CA VAL A 174 -7.13 21.32 7.74
C VAL A 174 -7.52 21.94 9.07
N GLU A 175 -8.57 22.76 9.09
CA GLU A 175 -9.08 23.40 10.31
C GLU A 175 -9.59 22.35 11.29
N GLU A 176 -10.34 21.37 10.78
CA GLU A 176 -10.92 20.33 11.62
C GLU A 176 -9.83 19.39 12.20
N VAL A 177 -8.83 19.00 11.41
CA VAL A 177 -7.68 18.24 11.92
C VAL A 177 -6.98 19.01 13.02
N LYS A 178 -6.66 20.29 12.81
CA LYS A 178 -6.00 21.13 13.82
C LYS A 178 -6.83 21.28 15.09
N ARG A 179 -8.14 21.40 14.95
CA ARG A 179 -9.07 21.47 16.10
C ARG A 179 -9.08 20.17 16.91
N LEU A 180 -9.11 19.03 16.23
CA LEU A 180 -9.15 17.71 16.85
C LEU A 180 -7.82 17.30 17.50
N THR A 181 -6.70 17.90 17.06
CA THR A 181 -5.35 17.52 17.45
C THR A 181 -4.61 18.62 18.21
N ASP A 182 -5.31 19.66 18.64
CA ASP A 182 -4.73 20.81 19.35
C ASP A 182 -3.51 21.41 18.61
N GLY A 183 -3.70 21.70 17.31
CA GLY A 183 -2.72 22.42 16.50
C GLY A 183 -2.07 21.64 15.35
N GLY A 184 -2.28 20.34 15.23
CA GLY A 184 -1.81 19.54 14.10
C GLY A 184 -1.43 18.10 14.47
N ALA A 185 -1.41 17.24 13.46
CA ALA A 185 -1.06 15.83 13.62
C ALA A 185 0.47 15.62 13.66
N ASP A 186 0.91 14.56 14.32
CA ASP A 186 2.32 14.09 14.29
C ASP A 186 2.70 13.58 12.91
N VAL A 187 1.77 12.88 12.28
CA VAL A 187 1.96 12.24 10.96
C VAL A 187 0.77 12.51 10.06
N ALA A 188 1.05 12.85 8.81
CA ALA A 188 0.07 12.87 7.72
C ALA A 188 0.49 11.85 6.64
N ILE A 189 -0.43 10.95 6.26
CA ILE A 189 -0.19 9.99 5.19
C ILE A 189 -1.03 10.39 3.98
N GLU A 190 -0.38 10.60 2.85
CA GLU A 190 -0.99 10.94 1.58
C GLU A 190 -1.12 9.67 0.72
N ALA A 191 -2.36 9.25 0.40
CA ALA A 191 -2.64 8.00 -0.30
C ALA A 191 -3.51 8.18 -1.57
N LEU A 192 -3.44 9.35 -2.22
CA LEU A 192 -4.20 9.67 -3.44
C LEU A 192 -3.33 10.06 -4.63
N GLY A 193 -2.31 10.93 -4.42
CA GLY A 193 -1.39 11.37 -5.47
C GLY A 193 -1.83 12.63 -6.21
N ILE A 194 -2.46 13.61 -5.54
CA ILE A 194 -2.82 14.89 -6.11
C ILE A 194 -2.25 16.05 -5.29
N GLN A 195 -2.09 17.21 -5.96
CA GLN A 195 -1.54 18.42 -5.32
C GLN A 195 -2.30 18.81 -4.06
N GLU A 196 -3.62 18.80 -4.12
CA GLU A 196 -4.47 19.25 -3.01
C GLU A 196 -4.26 18.41 -1.73
N THR A 197 -4.24 17.09 -1.86
CA THR A 197 -4.05 16.21 -0.69
C THR A 197 -2.64 16.30 -0.14
N PHE A 198 -1.62 16.43 -1.00
CA PHE A 198 -0.24 16.67 -0.56
C PHE A 198 -0.11 17.96 0.25
N GLU A 199 -0.67 19.05 -0.26
CA GLU A 199 -0.64 20.35 0.41
C GLU A 199 -1.42 20.32 1.74
N ASN A 200 -2.61 19.72 1.74
CA ASN A 200 -3.42 19.57 2.95
C ASN A 200 -2.72 18.70 4.00
N CYS A 201 -1.99 17.66 3.59
CA CYS A 201 -1.15 16.86 4.48
C CYS A 201 -0.12 17.75 5.21
N LEU A 202 0.62 18.58 4.47
CA LEU A 202 1.58 19.51 5.08
C LEU A 202 0.91 20.48 6.06
N ARG A 203 -0.24 21.05 5.67
CA ARG A 203 -0.98 22.02 6.48
C ARG A 203 -1.58 21.42 7.75
N CYS A 204 -1.82 20.10 7.75
CA CYS A 204 -2.34 19.38 8.92
C CYS A 204 -1.27 19.01 9.95
N LEU A 205 0.01 19.09 9.59
CA LEU A 205 1.10 18.74 10.50
C LEU A 205 1.32 19.81 11.59
N ARG A 206 1.64 19.34 12.78
CA ARG A 206 2.31 20.17 13.77
C ARG A 206 3.77 20.42 13.41
N PRO A 207 4.46 21.44 13.93
CA PRO A 207 5.91 21.58 13.76
C PRO A 207 6.65 20.30 14.18
N GLY A 208 7.63 19.89 13.38
CA GLY A 208 8.37 18.64 13.55
C GLY A 208 7.66 17.38 13.06
N GLY A 209 6.45 17.52 12.50
CA GLY A 209 5.67 16.38 11.98
C GLY A 209 6.22 15.79 10.68
N THR A 210 5.70 14.62 10.31
CA THR A 210 6.13 13.86 9.13
C THR A 210 4.98 13.69 8.14
N LEU A 211 5.20 14.08 6.87
CA LEU A 211 4.37 13.69 5.73
C LEU A 211 4.95 12.43 5.11
N SER A 212 4.17 11.36 5.05
CA SER A 212 4.48 10.14 4.29
C SER A 212 3.61 10.07 3.04
N SER A 213 4.21 10.16 1.87
CA SER A 213 3.52 10.18 0.60
C SER A 213 3.63 8.84 -0.11
N LEU A 214 2.47 8.20 -0.34
CA LEU A 214 2.30 6.95 -1.07
C LEU A 214 1.72 7.18 -2.46
N GLY A 215 1.14 8.37 -2.69
CA GLY A 215 0.49 8.70 -3.95
C GLY A 215 1.47 8.77 -5.11
N VAL A 216 1.00 8.40 -6.31
CA VAL A 216 1.73 8.55 -7.57
C VAL A 216 1.20 9.79 -8.29
N TYR A 217 2.05 10.78 -8.43
CA TYR A 217 1.68 12.07 -9.02
C TYR A 217 1.92 12.08 -10.53
N SER A 218 0.92 12.50 -11.28
CA SER A 218 0.98 12.58 -12.76
C SER A 218 1.26 13.99 -13.29
N GLY A 219 1.51 14.97 -12.43
CA GLY A 219 1.71 16.37 -12.79
C GLY A 219 2.82 17.04 -11.98
N LYS A 220 2.85 18.37 -12.06
CA LYS A 220 3.77 19.14 -11.23
C LYS A 220 3.29 19.14 -9.79
N LEU A 221 4.17 18.76 -8.88
CA LEU A 221 3.97 18.89 -7.45
C LEU A 221 4.65 20.18 -6.99
N GLN A 222 3.91 21.02 -6.28
CA GLN A 222 4.39 22.26 -5.69
C GLN A 222 4.35 22.17 -4.17
N VAL A 223 5.33 22.79 -3.52
CA VAL A 223 5.35 22.92 -2.07
C VAL A 223 5.14 24.41 -1.74
N PRO A 224 3.90 24.83 -1.39
CA PRO A 224 3.61 26.22 -1.06
C PRO A 224 4.41 26.69 0.16
N TYR A 225 4.91 27.89 0.10
CA TYR A 225 5.74 28.52 1.13
C TYR A 225 5.09 28.45 2.53
N ASP A 226 3.83 28.80 2.62
CA ASP A 226 3.07 28.82 3.87
C ASP A 226 2.74 27.40 4.39
N ALA A 227 2.39 26.45 3.50
CA ALA A 227 2.21 25.04 3.85
C ALA A 227 3.49 24.40 4.37
N PHE A 228 4.63 24.80 3.83
CA PHE A 228 5.96 24.31 4.24
C PHE A 228 6.54 25.11 5.43
N ALA A 229 5.77 25.98 6.05
CA ALA A 229 6.18 26.87 7.14
C ALA A 229 7.51 27.60 6.83
N ALA A 230 7.66 28.12 5.61
CA ALA A 230 8.86 28.82 5.13
C ALA A 230 10.17 27.98 5.23
N GLY A 231 10.08 26.66 5.36
CA GLY A 231 11.24 25.80 5.56
C GLY A 231 11.76 25.72 6.99
N ILE A 232 11.04 26.30 7.96
CA ILE A 232 11.46 26.35 9.38
C ILE A 232 10.55 25.53 10.31
N GLY A 233 9.64 24.71 9.73
CA GLY A 233 8.71 23.89 10.49
C GLY A 233 9.28 22.54 10.96
N ASP A 234 10.56 22.25 10.69
CA ASP A 234 11.23 20.98 11.00
C ASP A 234 10.52 19.75 10.40
N TYR A 235 9.77 19.95 9.32
CA TYR A 235 9.00 18.88 8.66
C TYR A 235 9.90 17.83 7.99
N LYS A 236 9.44 16.59 8.04
CA LYS A 236 9.98 15.50 7.23
C LYS A 236 8.99 15.14 6.13
N ILE A 237 9.48 15.01 4.90
CA ILE A 237 8.71 14.51 3.77
C ILE A 237 9.39 13.23 3.31
N VAL A 238 8.67 12.11 3.40
CA VAL A 238 9.16 10.80 2.98
C VAL A 238 8.26 10.25 1.89
N THR A 239 8.86 9.55 0.94
CA THR A 239 8.13 8.85 -0.12
C THR A 239 8.48 7.38 -0.06
N THR A 240 7.51 6.52 -0.35
CA THR A 240 7.72 5.08 -0.32
C THR A 240 6.98 4.44 -1.49
N LEU A 241 7.71 3.68 -2.31
CA LEU A 241 7.10 2.72 -3.22
C LEU A 241 6.99 1.37 -2.50
N CYS A 242 5.95 0.60 -2.82
CA CYS A 242 5.64 -0.71 -2.23
C CYS A 242 6.89 -1.54 -1.91
N PRO A 243 7.18 -1.87 -0.65
CA PRO A 243 8.20 -2.86 -0.32
C PRO A 243 7.75 -4.26 -0.79
N GLY A 244 8.69 -5.04 -1.29
CA GLY A 244 8.40 -6.39 -1.81
C GLY A 244 9.40 -7.44 -1.35
N GLY A 245 9.40 -8.56 -2.07
CA GLY A 245 10.23 -9.70 -1.77
C GLY A 245 9.65 -10.65 -0.72
N LYS A 246 10.22 -11.83 -0.66
CA LYS A 246 9.76 -12.96 0.16
C LYS A 246 9.55 -12.62 1.64
N GLU A 247 10.53 -11.93 2.25
CA GLU A 247 10.48 -11.63 3.69
C GLU A 247 9.38 -10.62 4.03
N ARG A 248 9.13 -9.65 3.15
CA ARG A 248 8.01 -8.71 3.32
C ARG A 248 6.69 -9.46 3.32
N MET A 249 6.47 -10.33 2.36
CA MET A 249 5.25 -11.13 2.26
C MET A 249 5.07 -12.06 3.48
N ARG A 250 6.14 -12.71 3.93
CA ARG A 250 6.11 -13.54 5.13
C ARG A 250 5.67 -12.76 6.38
N ARG A 251 6.21 -11.56 6.57
CA ARG A 251 5.84 -10.70 7.72
C ARG A 251 4.37 -10.27 7.66
N LEU A 252 3.89 -9.89 6.48
CA LEU A 252 2.49 -9.51 6.31
C LEU A 252 1.54 -10.67 6.56
N MET A 253 1.85 -11.86 6.08
CA MET A 253 1.08 -13.07 6.40
C MET A 253 1.05 -13.36 7.90
N ALA A 254 2.15 -13.14 8.63
CA ALA A 254 2.18 -13.33 10.08
C ALA A 254 1.24 -12.39 10.84
N ILE A 255 1.01 -11.17 10.34
CA ILE A 255 0.03 -10.23 10.91
C ILE A 255 -1.39 -10.77 10.75
N VAL A 256 -1.69 -11.37 9.58
CA VAL A 256 -3.00 -12.00 9.31
C VAL A 256 -3.18 -13.27 10.17
N GLN A 257 -2.17 -14.14 10.24
CA GLN A 257 -2.19 -15.33 11.09
C GLN A 257 -2.45 -15.00 12.57
N SER A 258 -1.83 -13.92 13.06
CA SER A 258 -2.03 -13.45 14.44
C SER A 258 -3.37 -12.71 14.65
N LYS A 259 -4.23 -12.63 13.62
CA LYS A 259 -5.53 -11.95 13.63
C LYS A 259 -5.46 -10.47 14.02
N ARG A 260 -4.33 -9.82 13.81
CA ARG A 260 -4.15 -8.39 14.07
C ARG A 260 -4.63 -7.52 12.91
N PHE A 261 -4.74 -8.09 11.72
CA PHE A 261 -5.30 -7.48 10.54
C PHE A 261 -6.01 -8.54 9.70
N ASP A 262 -7.23 -8.23 9.26
CA ASP A 262 -7.99 -9.04 8.31
C ASP A 262 -8.24 -8.20 7.05
N PRO A 263 -7.58 -8.49 5.92
CA PRO A 263 -7.79 -7.76 4.67
C PRO A 263 -9.04 -8.19 3.91
N THR A 264 -9.70 -9.29 4.26
CA THR A 264 -10.80 -9.87 3.48
C THR A 264 -11.98 -8.92 3.27
N PRO A 265 -12.35 -8.02 4.22
CA PRO A 265 -13.42 -7.05 3.98
C PRO A 265 -13.13 -6.03 2.87
N LEU A 266 -11.86 -5.87 2.49
CA LEU A 266 -11.45 -4.99 1.38
C LEU A 266 -11.65 -5.65 0.01
N LEU A 267 -11.70 -6.98 -0.04
CA LEU A 267 -11.95 -7.75 -1.25
C LEU A 267 -13.46 -7.87 -1.48
N THR A 268 -14.03 -6.90 -2.18
CA THR A 268 -15.49 -6.76 -2.32
C THR A 268 -16.08 -7.58 -3.47
N HIS A 269 -15.32 -7.81 -4.53
CA HIS A 269 -15.79 -8.46 -5.75
C HIS A 269 -14.82 -9.52 -6.26
N LYS A 270 -15.37 -10.53 -6.94
CA LYS A 270 -14.61 -11.61 -7.57
C LYS A 270 -15.15 -11.86 -8.97
N PHE A 271 -14.26 -11.97 -9.95
CA PHE A 271 -14.56 -12.28 -11.34
C PHE A 271 -13.64 -13.37 -11.86
N SER A 272 -14.08 -14.09 -12.89
CA SER A 272 -13.18 -14.93 -13.69
C SER A 272 -12.32 -14.07 -14.62
N LEU A 273 -11.24 -14.66 -15.15
CA LEU A 273 -10.38 -13.97 -16.12
C LEU A 273 -11.15 -13.57 -17.40
N ASP A 274 -12.12 -14.39 -17.82
CA ASP A 274 -12.98 -14.07 -18.98
C ASP A 274 -13.86 -12.85 -18.75
N GLN A 275 -14.16 -12.51 -17.51
CA GLN A 275 -14.95 -11.34 -17.12
C GLN A 275 -14.09 -10.09 -16.80
N ILE A 276 -12.84 -10.10 -17.20
CA ILE A 276 -11.89 -9.03 -16.81
C ILE A 276 -12.34 -7.64 -17.27
N VAL A 277 -12.96 -7.52 -18.41
CA VAL A 277 -13.48 -6.24 -18.95
C VAL A 277 -14.58 -5.68 -18.03
N GLU A 278 -15.50 -6.54 -17.58
CA GLU A 278 -16.57 -6.18 -16.64
C GLU A 278 -15.99 -5.76 -15.29
N ALA A 279 -14.98 -6.46 -14.81
CA ALA A 279 -14.27 -6.14 -13.58
C ALA A 279 -13.62 -4.76 -13.62
N TYR A 280 -12.98 -4.40 -14.74
CA TYR A 280 -12.41 -3.08 -14.96
C TYR A 280 -13.46 -1.98 -15.06
N ASP A 281 -14.59 -2.24 -15.73
CA ASP A 281 -15.69 -1.29 -15.83
C ASP A 281 -16.30 -1.01 -14.45
N LEU A 282 -16.56 -2.06 -13.65
CA LEU A 282 -17.05 -1.93 -12.29
C LEU A 282 -16.09 -1.08 -11.44
N PHE A 283 -14.81 -1.43 -11.45
CA PHE A 283 -13.81 -0.74 -10.63
C PHE A 283 -13.59 0.70 -11.07
N GLY A 284 -13.48 0.96 -12.37
CA GLY A 284 -13.26 2.29 -12.92
C GLY A 284 -14.44 3.24 -12.70
N SER A 285 -15.67 2.72 -12.74
CA SER A 285 -16.89 3.50 -12.49
C SER A 285 -17.25 3.62 -10.99
N ARG A 286 -16.50 2.99 -10.10
CA ARG A 286 -16.69 3.02 -8.64
C ARG A 286 -18.10 2.65 -8.20
N ARG A 287 -18.74 1.69 -8.88
CA ARG A 287 -20.11 1.23 -8.57
C ARG A 287 -20.11 0.17 -7.48
N ASP A 288 -21.26 -0.09 -6.91
CA ASP A 288 -21.58 -1.19 -5.98
C ASP A 288 -20.64 -1.28 -4.77
N GLY A 289 -20.11 -0.14 -4.31
CA GLY A 289 -19.22 -0.07 -3.16
C GLY A 289 -17.88 -0.78 -3.37
N VAL A 290 -17.43 -0.88 -4.62
CA VAL A 290 -16.17 -1.59 -4.94
C VAL A 290 -14.96 -0.96 -4.24
N LEU A 291 -14.21 -1.80 -3.52
CA LEU A 291 -12.91 -1.45 -2.94
C LEU A 291 -11.79 -2.17 -3.67
N LYS A 292 -11.85 -3.51 -3.74
CA LYS A 292 -10.87 -4.33 -4.46
C LYS A 292 -11.57 -5.49 -5.15
N VAL A 293 -11.04 -5.86 -6.32
CA VAL A 293 -11.55 -6.96 -7.15
C VAL A 293 -10.49 -8.06 -7.25
N ALA A 294 -10.86 -9.30 -7.00
CA ALA A 294 -10.03 -10.46 -7.32
C ALA A 294 -10.43 -11.03 -8.68
N ILE A 295 -9.44 -11.37 -9.48
CA ILE A 295 -9.60 -12.09 -10.73
C ILE A 295 -9.10 -13.52 -10.52
N ARG A 296 -9.90 -14.51 -10.92
CA ARG A 296 -9.51 -15.92 -10.94
C ARG A 296 -9.39 -16.39 -12.39
N PRO A 297 -8.28 -16.99 -12.78
CA PRO A 297 -8.13 -17.68 -14.07
C PRO A 297 -9.10 -18.83 -14.23
#